data_ff4a6185c7dd704da6adf4ee67590eb5
#
_entry.id   ff4a6185c7dd704da6adf4ee67590eb5
#
_cell.length_a   1.000
_cell.length_b   1.000
_cell.length_c   1.000
_cell.angle_alpha   90.00
_cell.angle_beta   90.00
_cell.angle_gamma   90.00
#
_symmetry.space_group_name_H-M   'P 1'
#
loop_
_entity.id
_entity.type
_entity.pdbx_description
1 polymer ?
#
loop_
_entity_poly.entity_id
_entity_poly.type
_entity_poly.pdbx_seq_one_letter_code
_entity_poly.pdbx_strand_id
1 'polypeptide(L)'
;SACLVGSEMCIRDRLNADYNSRFGFPFILAVRGPRGNGLGKQAIIETFARRLRNLPDFEFDEALRNIHRIAEIRLQDKFGIEPALGQAAWDGMETLARYTDAGYEALGQLTVTYLTEAHQACARHLAELMRETGFDEVHIDAVGNVVGRYLSEDAEAKTLLTGSHYDTVRNGGKYDGRLGIYVPLVWVRELRKQGRRLPFHIELVAFSEEEGQRYKATFLGSSALTGDFRADWLEQHDAEGITLRQAMQSAGLDLSAIAGLRRQPDDYLGFVEVHIEQGPVLNELNLPLGIVTSINGSIRYVGRIEGMASHAGTTPMDRRRDAAAAAAELLLYVEQRAALDGDSVGTVGMLQVPNGSINVVPGLCHFSIDLRAPNDAQRDALSNDVLARLQEICARRGVAYTLEETMRASAAPSAPAWQVRWENAVDALGVPLHRMPSGAGHDAMKLHDILPQAMLFVRGENAGISHNPLESLSLIHISEPTRQAEI
;
A
#
# COMPACT_ATOMS: atom_id res chain seq x y z
N SER A 1 21.07 -34.90 10.47
CA SER A 1 21.53 -33.47 10.58
C SER A 1 22.69 -33.14 9.66
N ALA A 2 23.61 -34.07 9.32
CA ALA A 2 24.73 -33.79 8.41
C ALA A 2 24.29 -33.58 6.94
N CYS A 3 23.19 -34.21 6.52
CA CYS A 3 22.66 -34.11 5.15
C CYS A 3 21.97 -32.73 4.88
N LEU A 4 21.40 -32.09 5.91
CA LEU A 4 20.78 -30.77 5.80
C LEU A 4 21.81 -29.63 5.68
N VAL A 5 22.92 -29.72 6.40
CA VAL A 5 24.00 -28.72 6.33
C VAL A 5 24.71 -28.75 4.97
N GLY A 6 24.82 -29.92 4.33
CA GLY A 6 25.37 -30.06 2.96
C GLY A 6 24.44 -29.44 1.89
N SER A 7 23.13 -29.53 2.06
CA SER A 7 22.16 -28.96 1.10
C SER A 7 22.12 -27.42 1.14
N GLU A 8 22.18 -26.81 2.33
CA GLU A 8 22.21 -25.36 2.49
C GLU A 8 23.49 -24.72 1.92
N MET A 9 24.63 -25.35 2.11
CA MET A 9 25.92 -24.91 1.56
C MET A 9 25.92 -24.97 0.02
N CYS A 10 25.38 -26.01 -0.56
CA CYS A 10 25.21 -26.14 -2.00
C CYS A 10 24.24 -25.10 -2.59
N ILE A 11 23.16 -24.78 -1.87
CA ILE A 11 22.22 -23.74 -2.30
C ILE A 11 22.93 -22.37 -2.31
N ARG A 12 23.63 -22.01 -1.26
CA ARG A 12 24.36 -20.75 -1.17
C ARG A 12 25.45 -20.61 -2.24
N ASP A 13 26.21 -21.67 -2.49
CA ASP A 13 27.27 -21.63 -3.49
C ASP A 13 26.71 -21.49 -4.91
N ARG A 14 25.58 -22.13 -5.20
CA ARG A 14 24.85 -21.94 -6.46
C ARG A 14 24.32 -20.52 -6.60
N LEU A 15 23.66 -19.98 -5.56
CA LEU A 15 23.17 -18.60 -5.56
C LEU A 15 24.31 -17.59 -5.78
N ASN A 16 25.50 -17.80 -5.18
CA ASN A 16 26.67 -16.96 -5.41
C ASN A 16 27.16 -17.02 -6.86
N ALA A 17 27.21 -18.21 -7.46
CA ALA A 17 27.63 -18.38 -8.85
C ALA A 17 26.64 -17.68 -9.80
N ASP A 18 25.33 -17.90 -9.59
CA ASP A 18 24.27 -17.29 -10.39
C ASP A 18 24.29 -15.75 -10.27
N TYR A 19 24.50 -15.23 -9.05
CA TYR A 19 24.54 -13.80 -8.78
C TYR A 19 25.75 -13.13 -9.44
N ASN A 20 26.96 -13.70 -9.27
CA ASN A 20 28.17 -13.17 -9.89
C ASN A 20 28.07 -13.21 -11.43
N SER A 21 27.47 -14.29 -11.98
CA SER A 21 27.24 -14.40 -13.42
C SER A 21 26.28 -13.34 -13.94
N ARG A 22 25.23 -13.00 -13.17
CA ARG A 22 24.21 -12.04 -13.57
C ARG A 22 24.64 -10.60 -13.44
N PHE A 23 25.31 -10.25 -12.32
CA PHE A 23 25.57 -8.86 -11.96
C PHE A 23 27.04 -8.44 -12.05
N GLY A 24 28.00 -9.39 -12.09
CA GLY A 24 29.42 -9.10 -12.23
C GLY A 24 30.11 -8.59 -10.95
N PHE A 25 29.43 -8.60 -9.80
CA PHE A 25 29.96 -8.22 -8.50
C PHE A 25 29.43 -9.14 -7.38
N PRO A 26 30.09 -9.21 -6.20
CA PRO A 26 29.71 -10.11 -5.13
C PRO A 26 28.40 -9.67 -4.47
N PHE A 27 27.61 -10.65 -3.99
CA PHE A 27 26.44 -10.39 -3.15
C PHE A 27 26.87 -9.80 -1.80
N ILE A 28 26.35 -8.61 -1.48
CA ILE A 28 26.62 -7.90 -0.24
C ILE A 28 25.30 -7.72 0.51
N LEU A 29 25.27 -8.13 1.77
CA LEU A 29 24.11 -8.02 2.64
C LEU A 29 24.54 -7.64 4.06
N ALA A 30 23.93 -6.61 4.62
CA ALA A 30 24.05 -6.26 6.02
C ALA A 30 23.22 -7.26 6.84
N VAL A 31 23.87 -8.28 7.39
CA VAL A 31 23.21 -9.38 8.12
C VAL A 31 22.87 -8.97 9.55
N ARG A 32 23.64 -8.08 10.16
CA ARG A 32 23.47 -7.65 11.54
C ARG A 32 22.72 -6.30 11.56
N GLY A 33 21.55 -6.29 12.22
CA GLY A 33 20.86 -5.05 12.57
C GLY A 33 21.51 -4.34 13.75
N PRO A 34 21.18 -3.08 14.01
CA PRO A 34 21.59 -2.40 15.24
C PRO A 34 21.10 -3.21 16.45
N ARG A 35 21.88 -3.22 17.53
CA ARG A 35 21.58 -3.95 18.78
C ARG A 35 21.57 -5.48 18.69
N GLY A 36 22.23 -6.06 17.68
CA GLY A 36 22.44 -7.51 17.61
C GLY A 36 21.30 -8.35 17.03
N ASN A 37 20.18 -7.74 16.67
CA ASN A 37 19.11 -8.41 15.94
C ASN A 37 19.51 -8.57 14.47
N GLY A 38 19.90 -9.78 14.07
CA GLY A 38 20.38 -10.08 12.73
C GLY A 38 19.46 -11.03 11.97
N LEU A 39 19.68 -11.10 10.66
CA LEU A 39 18.99 -12.08 9.80
C LEU A 39 19.42 -13.50 10.15
N GLY A 40 18.46 -14.41 10.30
CA GLY A 40 18.74 -15.83 10.39
C GLY A 40 19.26 -16.41 9.06
N LYS A 41 19.84 -17.60 9.09
CA LYS A 41 20.41 -18.25 7.89
C LYS A 41 19.38 -18.37 6.75
N GLN A 42 18.17 -18.76 7.08
CA GLN A 42 17.08 -18.93 6.12
C GLN A 42 16.73 -17.59 5.46
N ALA A 43 16.54 -16.53 6.25
CA ALA A 43 16.27 -15.18 5.77
C ALA A 43 17.38 -14.62 4.84
N ILE A 44 18.65 -14.99 5.10
CA ILE A 44 19.77 -14.63 4.22
C ILE A 44 19.64 -15.33 2.86
N ILE A 45 19.32 -16.63 2.85
CA ILE A 45 19.15 -17.40 1.60
C ILE A 45 17.97 -16.87 0.79
N GLU A 46 16.86 -16.56 1.43
CA GLU A 46 15.66 -15.99 0.80
C GLU A 46 15.93 -14.60 0.22
N THR A 47 16.60 -13.75 0.98
CA THR A 47 17.03 -12.42 0.49
C THR A 47 17.94 -12.55 -0.72
N PHE A 48 18.86 -13.50 -0.71
CA PHE A 48 19.73 -13.78 -1.83
C PHE A 48 18.96 -14.20 -3.09
N ALA A 49 18.07 -15.19 -2.96
CA ALA A 49 17.22 -15.67 -4.05
C ALA A 49 16.30 -14.59 -4.61
N ARG A 50 15.77 -13.73 -3.74
CA ARG A 50 14.94 -12.59 -4.10
C ARG A 50 15.75 -11.56 -4.92
N ARG A 51 16.92 -11.15 -4.43
CA ARG A 51 17.77 -10.14 -5.06
C ARG A 51 18.32 -10.58 -6.41
N LEU A 52 18.43 -11.86 -6.69
CA LEU A 52 18.73 -12.38 -8.03
C LEU A 52 17.71 -11.96 -9.09
N ARG A 53 16.51 -11.52 -8.72
CA ARG A 53 15.46 -11.08 -9.65
C ARG A 53 15.49 -9.56 -9.91
N ASN A 54 16.27 -8.80 -9.17
CA ASN A 54 16.36 -7.35 -9.30
C ASN A 54 16.87 -6.94 -10.69
N LEU A 55 16.55 -5.71 -11.09
CA LEU A 55 17.17 -5.06 -12.22
C LEU A 55 18.66 -4.78 -11.94
N PRO A 56 19.57 -4.86 -12.92
CA PRO A 56 21.01 -4.72 -12.67
C PRO A 56 21.40 -3.42 -11.97
N ASP A 57 20.90 -2.28 -12.45
CA ASP A 57 21.22 -0.97 -11.87
C ASP A 57 20.69 -0.85 -10.43
N PHE A 58 19.47 -1.30 -10.19
CA PHE A 58 18.90 -1.35 -8.84
C PHE A 58 19.73 -2.25 -7.92
N GLU A 59 20.15 -3.42 -8.39
CA GLU A 59 20.93 -4.36 -7.58
C GLU A 59 22.33 -3.82 -7.26
N PHE A 60 22.94 -3.06 -8.15
CA PHE A 60 24.20 -2.37 -7.89
C PHE A 60 24.03 -1.33 -6.77
N ASP A 61 23.00 -0.50 -6.84
CA ASP A 61 22.69 0.47 -5.80
C ASP A 61 22.33 -0.22 -4.48
N GLU A 62 21.62 -1.35 -4.52
CA GLU A 62 21.31 -2.15 -3.34
C GLU A 62 22.59 -2.73 -2.68
N ALA A 63 23.55 -3.17 -3.46
CA ALA A 63 24.84 -3.61 -2.95
C ALA A 63 25.62 -2.47 -2.28
N LEU A 64 25.64 -1.26 -2.89
CA LEU A 64 26.24 -0.07 -2.30
C LEU A 64 25.55 0.34 -1.00
N ARG A 65 24.22 0.35 -0.96
CA ARG A 65 23.45 0.61 0.27
C ARG A 65 23.83 -0.36 1.39
N ASN A 66 23.96 -1.65 1.09
CA ASN A 66 24.40 -2.64 2.08
C ASN A 66 25.83 -2.41 2.55
N ILE A 67 26.76 -1.92 1.71
CA ILE A 67 28.11 -1.52 2.12
C ILE A 67 28.03 -0.37 3.12
N HIS A 68 27.28 0.69 2.78
CA HIS A 68 27.09 1.84 3.66
C HIS A 68 26.46 1.41 4.99
N ARG A 69 25.45 0.55 4.93
CA ARG A 69 24.80 -0.01 6.11
C ARG A 69 25.75 -0.78 7.02
N ILE A 70 26.62 -1.60 6.46
CA ILE A 70 27.63 -2.33 7.23
C ILE A 70 28.62 -1.35 7.90
N ALA A 71 29.03 -0.30 7.17
CA ALA A 71 29.92 0.72 7.71
C ALA A 71 29.23 1.51 8.85
N GLU A 72 27.99 1.91 8.65
CA GLU A 72 27.18 2.61 9.66
C GLU A 72 27.00 1.79 10.94
N ILE A 73 26.55 0.52 10.82
CA ILE A 73 26.43 -0.37 11.98
C ILE A 73 27.74 -0.48 12.76
N ARG A 74 28.87 -0.62 12.07
CA ARG A 74 30.20 -0.71 12.71
C ARG A 74 30.60 0.58 13.41
N LEU A 75 30.26 1.74 12.83
CA LEU A 75 30.54 3.05 13.44
C LEU A 75 29.64 3.28 14.66
N GLN A 76 28.37 2.96 14.55
CA GLN A 76 27.40 3.06 15.65
C GLN A 76 27.82 2.16 16.83
N ASP A 77 28.17 0.89 16.56
CA ASP A 77 28.66 -0.03 17.57
C ASP A 77 29.97 0.50 18.24
N LYS A 78 30.89 1.03 17.42
CA LYS A 78 32.19 1.49 17.90
C LYS A 78 32.10 2.75 18.76
N PHE A 79 31.20 3.66 18.41
CA PHE A 79 31.08 4.97 19.05
C PHE A 79 29.85 5.12 19.95
N GLY A 80 29.02 4.07 20.06
CA GLY A 80 27.77 4.11 20.83
C GLY A 80 26.72 5.09 20.29
N ILE A 81 26.74 5.36 18.98
CA ILE A 81 25.84 6.29 18.32
C ILE A 81 24.49 5.59 18.09
N GLU A 82 23.38 6.24 18.46
CA GLU A 82 22.05 5.74 18.12
C GLU A 82 21.76 5.85 16.61
N PRO A 83 20.99 4.92 16.04
CA PRO A 83 20.58 4.98 14.63
C PRO A 83 19.80 6.28 14.34
N ALA A 84 19.98 6.85 13.15
CA ALA A 84 19.15 7.93 12.64
C ALA A 84 17.67 7.53 12.64
N LEU A 85 16.75 8.52 12.73
CA LEU A 85 15.30 8.26 12.87
C LEU A 85 14.74 7.39 11.74
N GLY A 86 15.12 7.69 10.49
CA GLY A 86 14.71 6.89 9.33
C GLY A 86 15.19 5.45 9.39
N GLN A 87 16.44 5.25 9.89
CA GLN A 87 16.97 3.91 10.11
C GLN A 87 16.19 3.15 11.18
N ALA A 88 15.82 3.83 12.26
CA ALA A 88 15.02 3.22 13.32
C ALA A 88 13.62 2.83 12.84
N ALA A 89 12.99 3.65 11.99
CA ALA A 89 11.72 3.32 11.34
C ALA A 89 11.86 2.09 10.43
N TRP A 90 12.90 2.05 9.61
CA TRP A 90 13.17 0.93 8.71
C TRP A 90 13.43 -0.38 9.47
N ASP A 91 14.26 -0.36 10.52
CA ASP A 91 14.53 -1.53 11.37
C ASP A 91 13.26 -2.03 12.07
N GLY A 92 12.37 -1.13 12.44
CA GLY A 92 11.06 -1.46 13.00
C GLY A 92 10.16 -2.19 12.02
N MET A 93 10.06 -1.69 10.79
CA MET A 93 9.29 -2.34 9.72
C MET A 93 9.85 -3.73 9.36
N GLU A 94 11.18 -3.88 9.29
CA GLU A 94 11.82 -5.19 9.10
C GLU A 94 11.54 -6.15 10.27
N THR A 95 11.40 -5.62 11.48
CA THR A 95 11.03 -6.42 12.65
C THR A 95 9.56 -6.86 12.58
N LEU A 96 8.67 -5.95 12.20
CA LEU A 96 7.24 -6.27 12.05
C LEU A 96 6.99 -7.28 10.92
N ALA A 97 7.80 -7.25 9.87
CA ALA A 97 7.71 -8.18 8.75
C ALA A 97 8.01 -9.66 9.10
N ARG A 98 8.40 -9.95 10.34
CA ARG A 98 8.58 -11.33 10.85
C ARG A 98 7.25 -12.01 11.16
N TYR A 99 6.21 -11.24 11.40
CA TYR A 99 4.86 -11.78 11.58
C TYR A 99 4.24 -11.99 10.21
N THR A 100 3.90 -13.23 9.90
CA THR A 100 3.26 -13.62 8.63
C THR A 100 2.30 -14.77 8.87
N ASP A 101 1.27 -14.86 8.07
CA ASP A 101 0.22 -15.87 8.19
C ASP A 101 0.77 -17.29 7.96
N ALA A 102 0.20 -18.25 8.66
CA ALA A 102 0.56 -19.65 8.51
C ALA A 102 0.46 -20.10 7.04
N GLY A 103 1.46 -20.85 6.58
CA GLY A 103 1.58 -21.28 5.18
C GLY A 103 2.38 -20.32 4.29
N TYR A 104 2.49 -19.05 4.64
CA TYR A 104 3.35 -18.09 3.94
C TYR A 104 4.74 -18.00 4.54
N GLU A 105 4.89 -18.21 5.85
CA GLU A 105 6.19 -18.24 6.54
C GLU A 105 7.16 -19.23 5.91
N ALA A 106 6.72 -20.47 5.66
CA ALA A 106 7.55 -21.50 5.05
C ALA A 106 7.99 -21.18 3.61
N LEU A 107 7.29 -20.23 2.95
CA LEU A 107 7.58 -19.75 1.60
C LEU A 107 8.44 -18.47 1.62
N GLY A 108 8.77 -17.92 2.80
CA GLY A 108 9.46 -16.64 2.93
C GLY A 108 8.64 -15.46 2.41
N GLN A 109 7.31 -15.55 2.49
CA GLN A 109 6.36 -14.57 1.97
C GLN A 109 5.72 -13.79 3.12
N LEU A 110 5.59 -12.49 2.97
CA LEU A 110 4.86 -11.66 3.91
C LEU A 110 3.38 -11.60 3.55
N THR A 111 2.56 -12.05 4.48
CA THR A 111 1.10 -11.97 4.39
C THR A 111 0.54 -11.79 5.79
N VAL A 112 -0.21 -10.72 6.01
CA VAL A 112 -0.87 -10.43 7.29
C VAL A 112 -2.30 -10.05 6.99
N THR A 113 -3.20 -11.03 7.11
CA THR A 113 -4.62 -10.81 6.84
C THR A 113 -5.42 -10.65 8.12
N TYR A 114 -6.52 -9.94 8.03
CA TYR A 114 -7.30 -9.49 9.18
C TYR A 114 -7.65 -10.61 10.18
N LEU A 115 -7.34 -10.36 11.45
CA LEU A 115 -7.63 -11.21 12.62
C LEU A 115 -7.03 -12.63 12.59
N THR A 116 -6.04 -12.87 11.72
CA THR A 116 -5.20 -14.07 11.85
C THR A 116 -4.30 -13.98 13.09
N GLU A 117 -3.63 -15.05 13.44
CA GLU A 117 -2.67 -15.05 14.55
C GLU A 117 -1.52 -14.05 14.33
N ALA A 118 -1.00 -13.98 13.08
CA ALA A 118 0.02 -13.01 12.70
C ALA A 118 -0.47 -11.57 12.83
N HIS A 119 -1.68 -11.28 12.37
CA HIS A 119 -2.29 -9.96 12.50
C HIS A 119 -2.47 -9.54 13.97
N GLN A 120 -2.98 -10.41 14.82
CA GLN A 120 -3.10 -10.14 16.24
C GLN A 120 -1.74 -10.00 16.93
N ALA A 121 -0.71 -10.75 16.49
CA ALA A 121 0.66 -10.61 16.97
C ALA A 121 1.27 -9.27 16.56
N CYS A 122 1.04 -8.80 15.32
CA CYS A 122 1.39 -7.44 14.88
C CYS A 122 0.75 -6.39 15.79
N ALA A 123 -0.56 -6.49 16.06
CA ALA A 123 -1.27 -5.53 16.90
C ALA A 123 -0.68 -5.47 18.32
N ARG A 124 -0.42 -6.63 18.94
CA ARG A 124 0.21 -6.69 20.28
C ARG A 124 1.61 -6.09 20.27
N HIS A 125 2.43 -6.41 19.26
CA HIS A 125 3.78 -5.86 19.13
C HIS A 125 3.75 -4.33 18.96
N LEU A 126 2.88 -3.80 18.11
CA LEU A 126 2.73 -2.35 17.91
C LEU A 126 2.25 -1.65 19.18
N ALA A 127 1.29 -2.24 19.91
CA ALA A 127 0.82 -1.69 21.17
C ALA A 127 1.93 -1.66 22.25
N GLU A 128 2.75 -2.70 22.35
CA GLU A 128 3.90 -2.75 23.25
C GLU A 128 4.96 -1.71 22.84
N LEU A 129 5.29 -1.64 21.55
CA LEU A 129 6.24 -0.68 21.01
C LEU A 129 5.81 0.79 21.24
N MET A 130 4.50 1.10 21.10
CA MET A 130 3.97 2.42 21.41
C MET A 130 4.15 2.76 22.90
N ARG A 131 3.90 1.81 23.83
CA ARG A 131 4.16 2.01 25.27
C ARG A 131 5.63 2.24 25.57
N GLU A 132 6.52 1.41 25.02
CA GLU A 132 7.98 1.55 25.17
C GLU A 132 8.50 2.87 24.59
N THR A 133 7.91 3.34 23.49
CA THR A 133 8.23 4.63 22.86
C THR A 133 7.83 5.81 23.73
N GLY A 134 6.85 5.64 24.61
CA GLY A 134 6.42 6.64 25.59
C GLY A 134 5.14 7.38 25.21
N PHE A 135 4.25 6.74 24.46
CA PHE A 135 2.87 7.18 24.37
C PHE A 135 2.20 7.09 25.74
N ASP A 136 1.38 8.08 26.08
CA ASP A 136 0.76 8.19 27.41
C ASP A 136 -0.42 7.22 27.54
N GLU A 137 -1.16 6.98 26.46
CA GLU A 137 -2.28 6.04 26.40
C GLU A 137 -2.10 5.11 25.19
N VAL A 138 -2.29 3.80 25.39
CA VAL A 138 -2.19 2.80 24.31
C VAL A 138 -3.22 1.70 24.52
N HIS A 139 -4.03 1.43 23.49
CA HIS A 139 -5.00 0.34 23.49
C HIS A 139 -5.20 -0.25 22.10
N ILE A 140 -5.82 -1.41 22.04
CA ILE A 140 -6.36 -2.00 20.81
C ILE A 140 -7.87 -1.81 20.86
N ASP A 141 -8.45 -1.23 19.83
CA ASP A 141 -9.87 -0.88 19.81
C ASP A 141 -10.78 -2.06 19.37
N ALA A 142 -12.08 -1.80 19.27
CA ALA A 142 -13.11 -2.81 19.00
C ALA A 142 -13.06 -3.40 17.58
N VAL A 143 -12.25 -2.83 16.68
CA VAL A 143 -12.02 -3.36 15.33
C VAL A 143 -10.55 -3.79 15.11
N GLY A 144 -9.75 -3.77 16.18
CA GLY A 144 -8.36 -4.21 16.13
C GLY A 144 -7.35 -3.13 15.73
N ASN A 145 -7.75 -1.87 15.55
CA ASN A 145 -6.79 -0.78 15.39
C ASN A 145 -5.94 -0.64 16.65
N VAL A 146 -4.65 -0.35 16.48
CA VAL A 146 -3.77 -0.03 17.61
C VAL A 146 -3.68 1.48 17.72
N VAL A 147 -4.14 2.03 18.84
CA VAL A 147 -4.23 3.46 19.06
C VAL A 147 -3.26 3.87 20.18
N GLY A 148 -2.38 4.83 19.86
CA GLY A 148 -1.48 5.46 20.81
C GLY A 148 -1.71 6.97 20.86
N ARG A 149 -1.82 7.56 22.07
CA ARG A 149 -1.96 9.00 22.27
C ARG A 149 -0.77 9.56 23.02
N TYR A 150 -0.16 10.59 22.46
CA TYR A 150 0.88 11.40 23.08
C TYR A 150 0.30 12.76 23.42
N LEU A 151 0.12 13.00 24.72
CA LEU A 151 -0.69 14.11 25.21
C LEU A 151 0.08 15.43 25.25
N SER A 152 -0.59 16.53 24.94
CA SER A 152 -0.16 17.88 25.24
C SER A 152 -0.19 18.12 26.76
N GLU A 153 0.51 19.15 27.24
CA GLU A 153 0.34 19.66 28.61
C GLU A 153 -1.04 20.35 28.80
N ASP A 154 -1.61 20.87 27.73
CA ASP A 154 -2.97 21.40 27.71
C ASP A 154 -3.96 20.27 27.43
N ALA A 155 -4.78 19.92 28.43
CA ALA A 155 -5.77 18.87 28.31
C ALA A 155 -6.88 19.15 27.28
N GLU A 156 -7.16 20.44 27.00
CA GLU A 156 -8.17 20.89 26.03
C GLU A 156 -7.59 21.07 24.62
N ALA A 157 -6.33 20.74 24.42
CA ALA A 157 -5.69 20.86 23.12
C ALA A 157 -6.34 19.92 22.08
N LYS A 158 -6.44 20.39 20.83
CA LYS A 158 -6.89 19.54 19.71
C LYS A 158 -5.87 18.46 19.39
N THR A 159 -6.32 17.41 18.74
CA THR A 159 -5.53 16.24 18.37
C THR A 159 -5.13 16.29 16.89
N LEU A 160 -3.87 16.04 16.59
CA LEU A 160 -3.41 15.67 15.25
C LEU A 160 -3.52 14.14 15.13
N LEU A 161 -4.37 13.67 14.22
CA LEU A 161 -4.49 12.27 13.88
C LEU A 161 -3.47 11.91 12.80
N THR A 162 -2.76 10.81 12.99
CA THR A 162 -1.81 10.27 12.00
C THR A 162 -1.78 8.74 12.07
N GLY A 163 -1.32 8.11 11.02
CA GLY A 163 -1.20 6.65 10.97
C GLY A 163 -1.37 6.10 9.58
N SER A 164 -1.40 4.79 9.47
CA SER A 164 -1.66 3.98 8.29
C SER A 164 -1.92 2.54 8.71
N HIS A 165 -2.07 1.61 7.76
CA HIS A 165 -2.44 0.23 8.05
C HIS A 165 -1.25 -0.68 8.36
N TYR A 166 -1.50 -1.81 9.03
CA TYR A 166 -0.48 -2.82 9.33
C TYR A 166 -0.76 -4.20 8.73
N ASP A 167 -1.96 -4.43 8.19
CA ASP A 167 -2.26 -5.58 7.34
C ASP A 167 -1.53 -5.46 5.98
N THR A 168 -1.54 -6.52 5.19
CA THR A 168 -0.87 -6.55 3.88
C THR A 168 -1.68 -7.35 2.87
N VAL A 169 -1.48 -7.07 1.58
CA VAL A 169 -1.86 -8.02 0.53
C VAL A 169 -1.10 -9.34 0.70
N ARG A 170 -1.59 -10.40 0.06
CA ARG A 170 -0.89 -11.70 0.05
C ARG A 170 0.42 -11.59 -0.69
N ASN A 171 1.50 -12.10 -0.06
CA ASN A 171 2.87 -12.02 -0.58
C ASN A 171 3.27 -10.57 -0.93
N GLY A 172 2.91 -9.65 -0.02
CA GLY A 172 3.13 -8.22 -0.17
C GLY A 172 4.55 -7.75 0.15
N GLY A 173 4.70 -6.43 0.14
CA GLY A 173 5.90 -5.73 0.59
C GLY A 173 5.93 -5.54 2.11
N LYS A 174 6.99 -4.92 2.60
CA LYS A 174 7.23 -4.73 4.05
C LYS A 174 6.89 -3.32 4.53
N TYR A 175 6.70 -2.37 3.62
CA TYR A 175 6.67 -0.94 3.91
C TYR A 175 5.31 -0.32 3.66
N ASP A 176 4.51 -0.97 2.83
CA ASP A 176 3.15 -0.59 2.48
C ASP A 176 2.28 -0.45 3.75
N GLY A 177 1.69 0.72 3.97
CA GLY A 177 1.00 1.12 5.20
C GLY A 177 1.93 1.32 6.40
N ARG A 178 2.83 0.38 6.66
CA ARG A 178 3.67 0.32 7.85
C ARG A 178 4.58 1.53 8.02
N LEU A 179 5.03 2.15 6.91
CA LEU A 179 5.81 3.38 6.96
C LEU A 179 5.07 4.50 7.70
N GLY A 180 3.76 4.66 7.44
CA GLY A 180 2.92 5.67 8.09
C GLY A 180 2.66 5.43 9.58
N ILE A 181 3.00 4.25 10.08
CA ILE A 181 2.97 3.94 11.51
C ILE A 181 4.33 4.24 12.15
N TYR A 182 5.42 3.79 11.51
CA TYR A 182 6.76 3.88 12.12
C TYR A 182 7.34 5.29 12.07
N VAL A 183 7.02 6.13 11.08
CA VAL A 183 7.47 7.51 11.02
C VAL A 183 6.98 8.32 12.24
N PRO A 184 5.67 8.42 12.53
CA PRO A 184 5.21 9.14 13.71
C PRO A 184 5.63 8.47 15.03
N LEU A 185 5.80 7.15 15.06
CA LEU A 185 6.26 6.43 16.23
C LEU A 185 7.70 6.85 16.63
N VAL A 186 8.63 6.87 15.67
CA VAL A 186 10.01 7.31 15.97
C VAL A 186 10.08 8.80 16.27
N TRP A 187 9.21 9.62 15.69
CA TRP A 187 9.10 11.04 16.01
C TRP A 187 8.65 11.26 17.46
N VAL A 188 7.60 10.58 17.92
CA VAL A 188 7.16 10.64 19.33
C VAL A 188 8.26 10.17 20.28
N ARG A 189 9.02 9.13 19.92
CA ARG A 189 10.17 8.69 20.71
C ARG A 189 11.20 9.82 20.91
N GLU A 190 11.50 10.59 19.87
CA GLU A 190 12.45 11.70 19.98
C GLU A 190 11.87 12.87 20.79
N LEU A 191 10.58 13.20 20.61
CA LEU A 191 9.91 14.19 21.46
C LEU A 191 10.00 13.81 22.94
N ARG A 192 9.77 12.51 23.23
CA ARG A 192 9.86 11.98 24.60
C ARG A 192 11.27 12.07 25.17
N LYS A 193 12.30 11.72 24.38
CA LYS A 193 13.71 11.84 24.81
C LYS A 193 14.10 13.28 25.11
N GLN A 194 13.60 14.24 24.33
CA GLN A 194 13.83 15.66 24.53
C GLN A 194 12.98 16.28 25.64
N GLY A 195 12.05 15.53 26.23
CA GLY A 195 11.10 16.04 27.21
C GLY A 195 10.11 17.07 26.62
N ARG A 196 9.92 17.08 25.29
CA ARG A 196 9.07 18.07 24.59
C ARG A 196 7.64 17.58 24.51
N ARG A 197 6.70 18.45 24.90
CA ARG A 197 5.28 18.30 24.58
C ARG A 197 4.90 19.32 23.51
N LEU A 198 3.95 18.94 22.67
CA LEU A 198 3.44 19.82 21.61
C LEU A 198 2.20 20.58 22.10
N PRO A 199 1.85 21.71 21.47
CA PRO A 199 0.63 22.45 21.79
C PRO A 199 -0.66 21.75 21.30
N PHE A 200 -0.55 20.48 20.90
CA PHE A 200 -1.64 19.60 20.49
C PHE A 200 -1.32 18.16 20.85
N HIS A 201 -2.35 17.34 21.00
CA HIS A 201 -2.16 15.89 21.16
C HIS A 201 -1.80 15.24 19.83
N ILE A 202 -1.03 14.16 19.87
CA ILE A 202 -0.84 13.27 18.72
C ILE A 202 -1.65 12.01 19.00
N GLU A 203 -2.48 11.57 18.06
CA GLU A 203 -3.08 10.24 18.05
C GLU A 203 -2.53 9.46 16.85
N LEU A 204 -1.75 8.43 17.14
CA LEU A 204 -1.25 7.48 16.14
C LEU A 204 -2.18 6.28 16.09
N VAL A 205 -2.71 5.99 14.91
CA VAL A 205 -3.54 4.81 14.66
C VAL A 205 -2.85 3.91 13.65
N ALA A 206 -2.56 2.67 14.06
CA ALA A 206 -2.24 1.59 13.13
C ALA A 206 -3.57 0.91 12.76
N PHE A 207 -4.06 1.16 11.54
CA PHE A 207 -5.34 0.64 11.06
C PHE A 207 -5.25 -0.85 10.80
N SER A 208 -6.30 -1.58 11.18
CA SER A 208 -6.28 -3.04 11.26
C SER A 208 -6.56 -3.76 9.95
N GLU A 209 -7.32 -3.15 9.02
CA GLU A 209 -7.73 -3.75 7.75
C GLU A 209 -8.02 -2.64 6.75
N GLU A 210 -7.10 -2.42 5.82
CA GLU A 210 -7.21 -1.52 4.68
C GLU A 210 -7.46 -2.31 3.40
N GLU A 211 -6.73 -3.40 3.22
CA GLU A 211 -6.53 -4.15 2.00
C GLU A 211 -7.72 -5.08 1.63
N GLY A 212 -8.56 -5.44 2.61
CA GLY A 212 -9.72 -6.29 2.37
C GLY A 212 -9.42 -7.70 1.88
N GLN A 213 -8.31 -8.29 2.31
CA GLN A 213 -7.81 -9.56 1.79
C GLN A 213 -8.56 -10.79 2.30
N ARG A 214 -9.08 -10.75 3.52
CA ARG A 214 -9.83 -11.86 4.11
C ARG A 214 -11.32 -11.70 3.92
N TYR A 215 -11.83 -10.50 4.12
CA TYR A 215 -13.22 -10.11 3.90
C TYR A 215 -13.27 -8.98 2.86
N LYS A 216 -14.40 -8.83 2.18
CA LYS A 216 -14.59 -7.70 1.23
C LYS A 216 -14.99 -6.42 1.96
N ALA A 217 -14.20 -6.04 2.94
CA ALA A 217 -14.44 -4.92 3.85
C ALA A 217 -13.19 -4.03 3.93
N THR A 218 -12.77 -3.48 2.78
CA THR A 218 -11.64 -2.53 2.69
C THR A 218 -11.87 -1.32 3.56
N PHE A 219 -10.79 -0.75 4.14
CA PHE A 219 -10.83 0.40 5.04
C PHE A 219 -11.68 0.18 6.29
N LEU A 220 -11.77 -1.06 6.78
CA LEU A 220 -12.61 -1.40 7.92
C LEU A 220 -12.19 -0.62 9.17
N GLY A 221 -10.89 -0.52 9.42
CA GLY A 221 -10.31 0.18 10.56
C GLY A 221 -10.65 1.66 10.58
N SER A 222 -10.39 2.37 9.48
CA SER A 222 -10.69 3.80 9.35
C SER A 222 -12.18 4.09 9.25
N SER A 223 -12.98 3.20 8.62
CA SER A 223 -14.44 3.33 8.59
C SER A 223 -15.08 3.30 9.98
N ALA A 224 -14.50 2.56 10.92
CA ALA A 224 -14.98 2.58 12.31
C ALA A 224 -14.76 3.94 12.97
N LEU A 225 -13.64 4.63 12.66
CA LEU A 225 -13.33 5.95 13.20
C LEU A 225 -14.19 7.07 12.57
N THR A 226 -14.67 6.90 11.34
CA THR A 226 -15.59 7.85 10.69
C THR A 226 -17.04 7.60 11.05
N GLY A 227 -17.35 6.43 11.57
CA GLY A 227 -18.72 6.00 11.85
C GLY A 227 -19.40 5.30 10.67
N ASP A 228 -18.62 4.95 9.64
CA ASP A 228 -19.09 4.29 8.40
C ASP A 228 -18.94 2.77 8.45
N PHE A 229 -18.68 2.21 9.64
CA PHE A 229 -18.63 0.76 9.79
C PHE A 229 -19.98 0.13 9.43
N ARG A 230 -19.97 -0.75 8.46
CA ARG A 230 -21.19 -1.36 7.92
C ARG A 230 -21.53 -2.65 8.66
N ALA A 231 -22.71 -2.71 9.24
CA ALA A 231 -23.17 -3.88 9.98
C ALA A 231 -23.30 -5.16 9.11
N ASP A 232 -23.55 -5.01 7.80
CA ASP A 232 -23.61 -6.12 6.84
C ASP A 232 -22.24 -6.79 6.60
N TRP A 233 -21.12 -6.11 6.86
CA TRP A 233 -19.80 -6.72 6.82
C TRP A 233 -19.67 -7.88 7.80
N LEU A 234 -20.34 -7.80 8.95
CA LEU A 234 -20.29 -8.84 9.98
C LEU A 234 -20.79 -10.21 9.51
N GLU A 235 -21.61 -10.24 8.46
CA GLU A 235 -22.17 -11.46 7.89
C GLU A 235 -21.37 -11.99 6.69
N GLN A 236 -20.31 -11.30 6.27
CA GLN A 236 -19.41 -11.78 5.22
C GLN A 236 -18.62 -12.98 5.71
N HIS A 237 -18.36 -13.92 4.81
CA HIS A 237 -17.62 -15.14 5.08
C HIS A 237 -16.26 -15.08 4.39
N ASP A 238 -15.24 -15.60 5.07
CA ASP A 238 -13.93 -15.87 4.46
C ASP A 238 -13.95 -17.19 3.64
N ALA A 239 -12.79 -17.58 3.13
CA ALA A 239 -12.65 -18.80 2.32
C ALA A 239 -12.94 -20.09 3.11
N GLU A 240 -12.79 -20.06 4.41
CA GLU A 240 -13.02 -21.15 5.35
C GLU A 240 -14.49 -21.17 5.87
N GLY A 241 -15.32 -20.21 5.46
CA GLY A 241 -16.71 -20.09 5.87
C GLY A 241 -16.91 -19.45 7.26
N ILE A 242 -15.89 -18.81 7.81
CA ILE A 242 -15.95 -18.10 9.09
C ILE A 242 -16.51 -16.70 8.82
N THR A 243 -17.56 -16.30 9.56
CA THR A 243 -18.07 -14.93 9.42
C THR A 243 -17.13 -13.91 10.05
N LEU A 244 -17.14 -12.66 9.55
CA LEU A 244 -16.40 -11.57 10.17
C LEU A 244 -16.76 -11.42 11.66
N ARG A 245 -18.03 -11.53 12.01
CA ARG A 245 -18.54 -11.55 13.37
C ARG A 245 -17.85 -12.60 14.24
N GLN A 246 -17.79 -13.85 13.74
CA GLN A 246 -17.14 -14.95 14.45
C GLN A 246 -15.62 -14.70 14.63
N ALA A 247 -14.96 -14.19 13.59
CA ALA A 247 -13.53 -13.86 13.66
C ALA A 247 -13.25 -12.78 14.71
N MET A 248 -14.04 -11.71 14.73
CA MET A 248 -13.90 -10.62 15.72
C MET A 248 -14.15 -11.11 17.15
N GLN A 249 -15.22 -11.92 17.37
CA GLN A 249 -15.50 -12.51 18.68
C GLN A 249 -14.38 -13.46 19.13
N SER A 250 -13.85 -14.28 18.23
CA SER A 250 -12.75 -15.20 18.53
C SER A 250 -11.45 -14.45 18.86
N ALA A 251 -11.24 -13.27 18.28
CA ALA A 251 -10.13 -12.38 18.61
C ALA A 251 -10.36 -11.59 19.93
N GLY A 252 -11.52 -11.75 20.58
CA GLY A 252 -11.85 -11.07 21.84
C GLY A 252 -12.26 -9.61 21.66
N LEU A 253 -12.67 -9.18 20.47
CA LEU A 253 -13.11 -7.82 20.19
C LEU A 253 -14.58 -7.62 20.63
N ASP A 254 -14.85 -6.45 21.25
CA ASP A 254 -16.20 -6.09 21.69
C ASP A 254 -16.97 -5.35 20.60
N LEU A 255 -17.79 -6.09 19.86
CA LEU A 255 -18.60 -5.54 18.76
C LEU A 255 -19.54 -4.41 19.20
N SER A 256 -19.98 -4.40 20.47
CA SER A 256 -20.88 -3.37 20.99
C SER A 256 -20.20 -2.01 21.12
N ALA A 257 -18.87 -1.98 21.22
CA ALA A 257 -18.08 -0.77 21.37
C ALA A 257 -17.76 -0.10 20.00
N ILE A 258 -18.01 -0.75 18.86
CA ILE A 258 -17.66 -0.21 17.52
C ILE A 258 -18.28 1.17 17.28
N ALA A 259 -19.55 1.36 17.59
CA ALA A 259 -20.22 2.64 17.40
C ALA A 259 -19.61 3.80 18.19
N GLY A 260 -18.94 3.49 19.31
CA GLY A 260 -18.23 4.46 20.15
C GLY A 260 -16.85 4.88 19.61
N LEU A 261 -16.36 4.26 18.53
CA LEU A 261 -15.05 4.58 17.96
C LEU A 261 -15.05 5.85 17.13
N ARG A 262 -16.23 6.34 16.74
CA ARG A 262 -16.35 7.52 15.89
C ARG A 262 -15.67 8.73 16.52
N ARG A 263 -14.73 9.33 15.75
CA ARG A 263 -14.04 10.57 16.14
C ARG A 263 -14.93 11.79 15.93
N GLN A 264 -14.84 12.74 16.85
CA GLN A 264 -15.57 14.00 16.74
C GLN A 264 -14.70 15.03 16.01
N PRO A 265 -15.11 15.55 14.83
CA PRO A 265 -14.27 16.41 14.02
C PRO A 265 -13.73 17.65 14.75
N ASP A 266 -14.53 18.20 15.67
CA ASP A 266 -14.16 19.43 16.40
C ASP A 266 -12.97 19.23 17.34
N ASP A 267 -12.67 18.00 17.75
CA ASP A 267 -11.57 17.65 18.65
C ASP A 267 -10.24 17.49 17.88
N TYR A 268 -10.27 17.55 16.55
CA TYR A 268 -9.11 17.26 15.71
C TYR A 268 -8.66 18.46 14.88
N LEU A 269 -7.35 18.53 14.64
CA LEU A 269 -6.73 19.48 13.70
C LEU A 269 -6.85 18.97 12.26
N GLY A 270 -6.81 17.67 12.07
CA GLY A 270 -6.84 17.00 10.79
C GLY A 270 -6.14 15.64 10.85
N PHE A 271 -6.05 14.98 9.70
CA PHE A 271 -5.35 13.72 9.50
C PHE A 271 -4.17 13.89 8.55
N VAL A 272 -3.01 13.36 8.91
CA VAL A 272 -1.84 13.31 8.03
C VAL A 272 -1.31 11.88 7.94
N GLU A 273 -0.99 11.46 6.73
CA GLU A 273 -0.47 10.12 6.46
C GLU A 273 0.83 10.21 5.64
N VAL A 274 1.85 9.50 6.10
CA VAL A 274 3.06 9.25 5.32
C VAL A 274 2.95 7.86 4.73
N HIS A 275 3.18 7.71 3.44
CA HIS A 275 3.05 6.43 2.76
C HIS A 275 4.12 6.24 1.69
N ILE A 276 4.38 5.03 1.25
CA ILE A 276 5.15 4.81 0.03
C ILE A 276 4.31 5.24 -1.19
N GLU A 277 4.97 5.65 -2.28
CA GLU A 277 4.26 6.05 -3.51
C GLU A 277 3.45 4.91 -4.14
N GLN A 278 3.90 3.67 -4.01
CA GLN A 278 3.37 2.49 -4.69
C GLN A 278 3.41 2.61 -6.23
N GLY A 279 4.32 3.43 -6.75
CA GLY A 279 4.44 3.73 -8.17
C GLY A 279 5.85 4.16 -8.57
N PRO A 280 6.12 4.32 -9.88
CA PRO A 280 7.46 4.57 -10.39
C PRO A 280 7.84 6.05 -10.49
N VAL A 281 6.90 7.00 -10.31
CA VAL A 281 7.09 8.41 -10.70
C VAL A 281 8.23 9.07 -9.92
N LEU A 282 8.25 8.96 -8.59
CA LEU A 282 9.33 9.53 -7.77
C LEU A 282 10.67 8.86 -8.05
N ASN A 283 10.67 7.56 -8.35
CA ASN A 283 11.87 6.82 -8.72
C ASN A 283 12.42 7.31 -10.06
N GLU A 284 11.58 7.44 -11.08
CA GLU A 284 11.94 7.93 -12.41
C GLU A 284 12.42 9.39 -12.40
N LEU A 285 11.79 10.23 -11.59
CA LEU A 285 12.17 11.64 -11.42
C LEU A 285 13.38 11.82 -10.48
N ASN A 286 13.84 10.77 -9.83
CA ASN A 286 14.88 10.80 -8.79
C ASN A 286 14.56 11.79 -7.66
N LEU A 287 13.30 11.84 -7.24
CA LEU A 287 12.82 12.68 -6.15
C LEU A 287 12.54 11.82 -4.90
N PRO A 288 12.90 12.27 -3.70
CA PRO A 288 12.70 11.49 -2.48
C PRO A 288 11.26 11.54 -1.97
N LEU A 289 10.54 12.64 -2.19
CA LEU A 289 9.24 12.92 -1.62
C LEU A 289 8.26 13.45 -2.68
N GLY A 290 6.96 13.13 -2.50
CA GLY A 290 5.85 13.65 -3.28
C GLY A 290 4.71 14.13 -2.40
N ILE A 291 4.19 15.32 -2.64
CA ILE A 291 3.04 15.89 -1.92
C ILE A 291 1.77 15.44 -2.63
N VAL A 292 0.93 14.68 -1.94
CA VAL A 292 -0.29 14.14 -2.54
C VAL A 292 -1.35 15.23 -2.65
N THR A 293 -1.81 15.48 -3.87
CA THR A 293 -2.83 16.49 -4.16
C THR A 293 -4.24 15.97 -3.94
N SER A 294 -4.46 14.70 -4.25
CA SER A 294 -5.74 14.00 -4.09
C SER A 294 -5.51 12.50 -4.11
N ILE A 295 -6.36 11.75 -3.41
CA ILE A 295 -6.51 10.31 -3.64
C ILE A 295 -7.58 10.13 -4.70
N ASN A 296 -7.28 9.38 -5.77
CA ASN A 296 -8.16 9.26 -6.92
C ASN A 296 -9.50 8.61 -6.55
N GLY A 297 -10.58 9.23 -7.00
CA GLY A 297 -11.88 8.56 -7.07
C GLY A 297 -11.87 7.49 -8.15
N SER A 298 -12.65 6.44 -7.98
CA SER A 298 -12.70 5.32 -8.92
C SER A 298 -14.11 4.87 -9.25
N ILE A 299 -14.29 4.35 -10.47
CA ILE A 299 -15.50 3.63 -10.90
C ILE A 299 -15.06 2.33 -11.56
N ARG A 300 -15.70 1.23 -11.19
CA ARG A 300 -15.47 -0.09 -11.80
C ARG A 300 -16.71 -0.65 -12.42
N TYR A 301 -16.52 -1.24 -13.59
CA TYR A 301 -17.58 -1.93 -14.31
C TYR A 301 -17.16 -3.36 -14.67
N VAL A 302 -18.14 -4.25 -14.69
CA VAL A 302 -18.05 -5.57 -15.30
C VAL A 302 -19.12 -5.65 -16.38
N GLY A 303 -18.74 -6.12 -17.54
CA GLY A 303 -19.66 -6.17 -18.68
C GLY A 303 -19.43 -7.35 -19.61
N ARG A 304 -20.37 -7.51 -20.51
CA ARG A 304 -20.26 -8.45 -21.62
C ARG A 304 -20.81 -7.83 -22.90
N ILE A 305 -20.20 -8.18 -24.02
CA ILE A 305 -20.69 -7.87 -25.36
C ILE A 305 -21.16 -9.16 -26.01
N GLU A 306 -22.36 -9.11 -26.58
CA GLU A 306 -23.02 -10.24 -27.22
C GLU A 306 -23.16 -9.96 -28.74
N GLY A 307 -22.52 -10.77 -29.54
CA GLY A 307 -22.54 -10.75 -30.99
C GLY A 307 -23.13 -12.03 -31.56
N MET A 308 -22.52 -12.55 -32.63
CA MET A 308 -22.98 -13.80 -33.28
C MET A 308 -21.76 -14.65 -33.65
N ALA A 309 -21.63 -15.81 -33.04
CA ALA A 309 -20.62 -16.79 -33.43
C ALA A 309 -20.90 -17.27 -34.86
N SER A 310 -19.88 -17.27 -35.70
CA SER A 310 -19.99 -17.69 -37.09
C SER A 310 -18.66 -18.21 -37.62
N HIS A 311 -18.66 -18.86 -38.74
CA HIS A 311 -17.46 -19.43 -39.34
C HIS A 311 -16.50 -18.33 -39.84
N ALA A 312 -15.28 -18.30 -39.33
CA ALA A 312 -14.31 -17.23 -39.58
C ALA A 312 -13.89 -17.10 -41.06
N GLY A 313 -13.89 -18.19 -41.82
CA GLY A 313 -13.50 -18.18 -43.24
C GLY A 313 -14.65 -17.90 -44.20
N THR A 314 -15.89 -18.12 -43.85
CA THR A 314 -17.04 -17.97 -44.73
C THR A 314 -17.94 -16.77 -44.42
N THR A 315 -17.82 -16.17 -43.26
CA THR A 315 -18.59 -14.98 -42.92
C THR A 315 -17.86 -13.73 -43.42
N PRO A 316 -18.41 -12.97 -44.36
CA PRO A 316 -17.82 -11.72 -44.85
C PRO A 316 -17.61 -10.70 -43.76
N MET A 317 -16.60 -9.83 -43.86
CA MET A 317 -16.23 -8.87 -42.83
C MET A 317 -17.36 -7.90 -42.46
N ASP A 318 -18.13 -7.46 -43.47
CA ASP A 318 -19.29 -6.56 -43.29
C ASP A 318 -20.54 -7.22 -42.67
N ARG A 319 -20.52 -8.53 -42.52
CA ARG A 319 -21.63 -9.32 -41.93
C ARG A 319 -21.35 -9.82 -40.52
N ARG A 320 -20.15 -9.54 -39.99
CA ARG A 320 -19.71 -10.02 -38.66
C ARG A 320 -20.32 -9.20 -37.54
N ARG A 321 -20.79 -9.92 -36.53
CA ARG A 321 -21.16 -9.35 -35.22
C ARG A 321 -20.16 -9.87 -34.19
N ASP A 322 -18.93 -9.37 -34.30
CA ASP A 322 -17.79 -9.84 -33.53
C ASP A 322 -17.71 -9.11 -32.19
N ALA A 323 -17.99 -9.83 -31.10
CA ALA A 323 -17.99 -9.31 -29.75
C ALA A 323 -16.58 -8.94 -29.26
N ALA A 324 -15.56 -9.73 -29.64
CA ALA A 324 -14.18 -9.46 -29.21
C ALA A 324 -13.60 -8.24 -29.93
N ALA A 325 -13.89 -8.07 -31.23
CA ALA A 325 -13.48 -6.87 -31.95
C ALA A 325 -14.13 -5.59 -31.41
N ALA A 326 -15.38 -5.67 -30.91
CA ALA A 326 -16.02 -4.55 -30.23
C ALA A 326 -15.35 -4.24 -28.89
N ALA A 327 -15.03 -5.26 -28.10
CA ALA A 327 -14.36 -5.11 -26.81
C ALA A 327 -12.91 -4.58 -26.97
N ALA A 328 -12.18 -5.01 -28.00
CA ALA A 328 -10.83 -4.50 -28.31
C ALA A 328 -10.87 -3.01 -28.69
N GLU A 329 -11.87 -2.56 -29.44
CA GLU A 329 -12.04 -1.15 -29.78
C GLU A 329 -12.35 -0.30 -28.53
N LEU A 330 -13.18 -0.81 -27.64
CA LEU A 330 -13.43 -0.17 -26.34
C LEU A 330 -12.17 -0.08 -25.50
N LEU A 331 -11.37 -1.14 -25.39
CA LEU A 331 -10.12 -1.19 -24.66
C LEU A 331 -9.17 -0.07 -25.12
N LEU A 332 -8.93 0.02 -26.43
CA LEU A 332 -8.07 1.06 -27.02
C LEU A 332 -8.62 2.47 -26.74
N TYR A 333 -9.94 2.63 -26.76
CA TYR A 333 -10.56 3.92 -26.43
C TYR A 333 -10.38 4.30 -24.95
N VAL A 334 -10.55 3.36 -24.04
CA VAL A 334 -10.35 3.60 -22.59
C VAL A 334 -8.92 4.11 -22.34
N GLU A 335 -7.91 3.46 -22.90
CA GLU A 335 -6.51 3.86 -22.80
C GLU A 335 -6.30 5.28 -23.36
N GLN A 336 -6.73 5.53 -24.60
CA GLN A 336 -6.54 6.82 -25.26
C GLN A 336 -7.28 7.95 -24.51
N ARG A 337 -8.52 7.71 -24.06
CA ARG A 337 -9.34 8.72 -23.40
C ARG A 337 -8.77 9.09 -22.02
N ALA A 338 -8.36 8.12 -21.24
CA ALA A 338 -7.74 8.39 -19.94
C ALA A 338 -6.42 9.18 -20.08
N ALA A 339 -5.60 8.84 -21.06
CA ALA A 339 -4.33 9.52 -21.32
C ALA A 339 -4.48 11.02 -21.67
N LEU A 340 -5.63 11.44 -22.21
CA LEU A 340 -5.87 12.85 -22.54
C LEU A 340 -5.95 13.79 -21.33
N ASP A 341 -6.33 13.28 -20.18
CA ASP A 341 -6.46 14.07 -18.95
C ASP A 341 -5.11 14.31 -18.25
N GLY A 342 -4.10 13.48 -18.57
CA GLY A 342 -2.75 13.58 -17.99
C GLY A 342 -2.57 12.94 -16.61
N ASP A 343 -3.61 12.93 -15.79
CA ASP A 343 -3.62 12.41 -14.41
C ASP A 343 -4.76 11.41 -14.13
N SER A 344 -5.60 11.14 -15.12
CA SER A 344 -6.58 10.05 -15.10
C SER A 344 -5.94 8.74 -15.56
N VAL A 345 -6.44 7.61 -15.06
CA VAL A 345 -6.07 6.29 -15.53
C VAL A 345 -7.30 5.45 -15.86
N GLY A 346 -7.20 4.64 -16.91
CA GLY A 346 -8.26 3.76 -17.38
C GLY A 346 -7.70 2.41 -17.81
N THR A 347 -8.29 1.34 -17.31
CA THR A 347 -7.80 -0.02 -17.53
C THR A 347 -8.93 -0.97 -17.85
N VAL A 348 -8.76 -1.79 -18.89
CA VAL A 348 -9.56 -2.99 -19.15
C VAL A 348 -8.75 -4.20 -18.66
N GLY A 349 -8.92 -4.54 -17.38
CA GLY A 349 -8.08 -5.55 -16.71
C GLY A 349 -8.49 -7.00 -17.00
N MET A 350 -9.73 -7.21 -17.43
CA MET A 350 -10.25 -8.52 -17.83
C MET A 350 -10.80 -8.43 -19.26
N LEU A 351 -10.39 -9.36 -20.11
CA LEU A 351 -10.90 -9.54 -21.46
C LEU A 351 -10.94 -11.03 -21.76
N GLN A 352 -12.13 -11.61 -21.88
CA GLN A 352 -12.29 -13.05 -22.06
C GLN A 352 -13.27 -13.37 -23.17
N VAL A 353 -12.91 -14.30 -24.05
CA VAL A 353 -13.77 -14.87 -25.09
C VAL A 353 -14.13 -16.30 -24.69
N PRO A 354 -15.29 -16.52 -24.04
CA PRO A 354 -15.71 -17.87 -23.64
C PRO A 354 -15.89 -18.77 -24.86
N ASN A 355 -15.41 -20.00 -24.77
CA ASN A 355 -15.49 -20.99 -25.84
C ASN A 355 -14.88 -20.53 -27.19
N GLY A 356 -13.88 -19.64 -27.14
CA GLY A 356 -13.20 -19.15 -28.32
C GLY A 356 -12.54 -20.28 -29.13
N SER A 357 -12.58 -20.15 -30.45
CA SER A 357 -11.92 -21.08 -31.39
C SER A 357 -11.27 -20.30 -32.53
N ILE A 358 -10.15 -20.81 -33.02
CA ILE A 358 -9.33 -20.14 -34.06
C ILE A 358 -10.11 -19.87 -35.34
N ASN A 359 -11.13 -20.64 -35.63
CA ASN A 359 -11.93 -20.54 -36.86
C ASN A 359 -13.37 -20.10 -36.64
N VAL A 360 -13.66 -19.47 -35.50
CA VAL A 360 -14.98 -18.95 -35.12
C VAL A 360 -14.92 -17.47 -34.81
N VAL A 361 -15.80 -16.66 -35.40
CA VAL A 361 -16.00 -15.26 -35.01
C VAL A 361 -16.56 -15.22 -33.59
N PRO A 362 -15.95 -14.49 -32.64
CA PRO A 362 -16.41 -14.45 -31.25
C PRO A 362 -17.82 -13.90 -31.11
N GLY A 363 -18.73 -14.74 -30.56
CA GLY A 363 -20.12 -14.34 -30.28
C GLY A 363 -20.33 -13.75 -28.89
N LEU A 364 -19.35 -13.86 -27.99
CA LEU A 364 -19.41 -13.36 -26.63
C LEU A 364 -18.03 -12.90 -26.17
N CYS A 365 -17.97 -11.77 -25.48
CA CYS A 365 -16.76 -11.28 -24.82
C CYS A 365 -17.13 -10.68 -23.44
N HIS A 366 -16.46 -11.14 -22.38
CA HIS A 366 -16.54 -10.53 -21.05
C HIS A 366 -15.38 -9.57 -20.85
N PHE A 367 -15.64 -8.46 -20.17
CA PHE A 367 -14.62 -7.44 -19.88
C PHE A 367 -14.87 -6.75 -18.54
N SER A 368 -13.83 -6.11 -18.00
CA SER A 368 -13.94 -5.18 -16.88
C SER A 368 -13.35 -3.83 -17.25
N ILE A 369 -13.80 -2.76 -16.58
CA ILE A 369 -13.24 -1.42 -16.71
C ILE A 369 -12.97 -0.89 -15.30
N ASP A 370 -11.79 -0.31 -15.07
CA ASP A 370 -11.40 0.47 -13.89
C ASP A 370 -11.00 1.87 -14.37
N LEU A 371 -11.72 2.91 -13.92
CA LEU A 371 -11.48 4.31 -14.26
C LEU A 371 -11.19 5.07 -12.97
N ARG A 372 -10.11 5.85 -12.96
CA ARG A 372 -9.72 6.66 -11.80
C ARG A 372 -9.32 8.07 -12.22
N ALA A 373 -9.67 9.06 -11.40
CA ALA A 373 -9.27 10.45 -11.59
C ALA A 373 -9.14 11.19 -10.25
N PRO A 374 -8.36 12.30 -10.18
CA PRO A 374 -8.08 13.02 -8.94
C PRO A 374 -9.26 13.79 -8.38
N ASN A 375 -10.35 13.93 -9.12
CA ASN A 375 -11.60 14.51 -8.65
C ASN A 375 -12.82 13.83 -9.29
N ASP A 376 -13.95 13.91 -8.62
CA ASP A 376 -15.17 13.23 -9.04
C ASP A 376 -15.71 13.72 -10.39
N ALA A 377 -15.62 15.03 -10.67
CA ALA A 377 -16.10 15.58 -11.92
C ALA A 377 -15.32 15.03 -13.13
N GLN A 378 -14.01 14.94 -13.03
CA GLN A 378 -13.13 14.38 -14.06
C GLN A 378 -13.35 12.87 -14.23
N ARG A 379 -13.48 12.13 -13.10
CA ARG A 379 -13.82 10.70 -13.11
C ARG A 379 -15.16 10.44 -13.81
N ASP A 380 -16.18 11.22 -13.49
CA ASP A 380 -17.52 11.04 -14.05
C ASP A 380 -17.55 11.44 -15.54
N ALA A 381 -16.82 12.49 -15.94
CA ALA A 381 -16.64 12.83 -17.35
C ALA A 381 -15.95 11.71 -18.14
N LEU A 382 -14.85 11.17 -17.61
CA LEU A 382 -14.15 10.03 -18.21
C LEU A 382 -15.10 8.82 -18.36
N SER A 383 -15.86 8.51 -17.31
CA SER A 383 -16.83 7.41 -17.33
C SER A 383 -17.92 7.62 -18.38
N ASN A 384 -18.51 8.82 -18.42
CA ASN A 384 -19.57 9.14 -19.38
C ASN A 384 -19.07 8.99 -20.83
N ASP A 385 -17.86 9.47 -21.14
CA ASP A 385 -17.27 9.32 -22.47
C ASP A 385 -17.05 7.86 -22.85
N VAL A 386 -16.56 7.05 -21.92
CA VAL A 386 -16.35 5.59 -22.11
C VAL A 386 -17.67 4.88 -22.36
N LEU A 387 -18.71 5.20 -21.57
CA LEU A 387 -20.05 4.61 -21.72
C LEU A 387 -20.70 5.00 -23.06
N ALA A 388 -20.60 6.27 -23.45
CA ALA A 388 -21.11 6.76 -24.74
C ALA A 388 -20.39 6.04 -25.90
N ARG A 389 -19.07 5.86 -25.80
CA ARG A 389 -18.29 5.16 -26.81
C ARG A 389 -18.63 3.67 -26.89
N LEU A 390 -18.84 3.00 -25.77
CA LEU A 390 -19.32 1.61 -25.74
C LEU A 390 -20.64 1.48 -26.50
N GLN A 391 -21.60 2.37 -26.24
CA GLN A 391 -22.89 2.40 -26.93
C GLN A 391 -22.73 2.59 -28.45
N GLU A 392 -21.87 3.54 -28.87
CA GLU A 392 -21.59 3.82 -30.28
C GLU A 392 -20.95 2.59 -30.97
N ILE A 393 -19.93 1.99 -30.35
CA ILE A 393 -19.26 0.80 -30.89
C ILE A 393 -20.27 -0.34 -31.10
N CYS A 394 -21.09 -0.62 -30.07
CA CYS A 394 -22.04 -1.70 -30.10
C CYS A 394 -23.14 -1.48 -31.18
N ALA A 395 -23.65 -0.26 -31.27
CA ALA A 395 -24.63 0.11 -32.29
C ALA A 395 -24.06 -0.05 -33.72
N ARG A 396 -22.88 0.47 -33.97
CA ARG A 396 -22.21 0.42 -35.28
C ARG A 396 -21.87 -1.03 -35.68
N ARG A 397 -21.46 -1.87 -34.74
CA ARG A 397 -21.11 -3.28 -34.98
C ARG A 397 -22.29 -4.23 -34.95
N GLY A 398 -23.49 -3.77 -34.59
CA GLY A 398 -24.71 -4.57 -34.50
C GLY A 398 -24.64 -5.64 -33.40
N VAL A 399 -23.96 -5.34 -32.28
CA VAL A 399 -23.83 -6.21 -31.11
C VAL A 399 -24.58 -5.59 -29.92
N ALA A 400 -24.99 -6.43 -28.99
CA ALA A 400 -25.61 -5.99 -27.72
C ALA A 400 -24.55 -5.95 -26.61
N TYR A 401 -24.84 -5.25 -25.53
CA TYR A 401 -24.00 -5.30 -24.33
C TYR A 401 -24.82 -5.23 -23.05
N THR A 402 -24.27 -5.74 -21.96
CA THR A 402 -24.72 -5.48 -20.59
C THR A 402 -23.54 -4.96 -19.79
N LEU A 403 -23.78 -4.04 -18.88
CA LEU A 403 -22.78 -3.44 -18.04
C LEU A 403 -23.35 -3.23 -16.63
N GLU A 404 -22.57 -3.58 -15.63
CA GLU A 404 -22.87 -3.40 -14.23
C GLU A 404 -21.78 -2.54 -13.57
N GLU A 405 -22.18 -1.46 -12.87
CA GLU A 405 -21.27 -0.71 -12.01
C GLU A 405 -21.10 -1.51 -10.71
N THR A 406 -19.90 -2.02 -10.48
CA THR A 406 -19.59 -2.87 -9.32
C THR A 406 -18.99 -2.10 -8.16
N MET A 407 -18.46 -0.89 -8.44
CA MET A 407 -17.87 -0.05 -7.40
C MET A 407 -17.81 1.41 -7.85
N ARG A 408 -18.10 2.31 -6.92
CA ARG A 408 -17.86 3.74 -7.04
C ARG A 408 -17.28 4.27 -5.73
N ALA A 409 -16.14 4.95 -5.80
CA ALA A 409 -15.51 5.63 -4.68
C ALA A 409 -15.25 7.09 -5.04
N SER A 410 -15.58 8.00 -4.13
CA SER A 410 -15.31 9.44 -4.31
C SER A 410 -13.80 9.71 -4.21
N ALA A 411 -13.35 10.73 -4.93
CA ALA A 411 -12.00 11.25 -4.76
C ALA A 411 -11.88 11.96 -3.40
N ALA A 412 -10.69 11.92 -2.83
CA ALA A 412 -10.38 12.59 -1.58
C ALA A 412 -9.27 13.63 -1.79
N PRO A 413 -9.61 14.86 -2.21
CA PRO A 413 -8.63 15.93 -2.39
C PRO A 413 -7.99 16.30 -1.05
N SER A 414 -6.68 16.52 -1.06
CA SER A 414 -5.95 16.97 0.11
C SER A 414 -6.34 18.41 0.48
N ALA A 415 -6.50 18.68 1.78
CA ALA A 415 -6.86 19.99 2.26
C ALA A 415 -5.75 21.02 1.97
N PRO A 416 -6.05 22.18 1.33
CA PRO A 416 -5.03 23.13 0.88
C PRO A 416 -4.10 23.61 2.00
N ALA A 417 -4.63 23.84 3.20
CA ALA A 417 -3.84 24.29 4.34
C ALA A 417 -2.82 23.21 4.80
N TRP A 418 -3.14 21.94 4.67
CA TRP A 418 -2.24 20.85 4.99
C TRP A 418 -1.24 20.57 3.87
N GLN A 419 -1.62 20.75 2.60
CA GLN A 419 -0.66 20.71 1.48
C GLN A 419 0.44 21.76 1.67
N VAL A 420 0.07 23.01 1.99
CA VAL A 420 1.05 24.08 2.26
C VAL A 420 1.99 23.72 3.43
N ARG A 421 1.49 23.03 4.46
CA ARG A 421 2.34 22.57 5.56
C ARG A 421 3.36 21.53 5.08
N TRP A 422 2.95 20.58 4.25
CA TRP A 422 3.87 19.63 3.64
C TRP A 422 4.88 20.31 2.71
N GLU A 423 4.43 21.27 1.90
CA GLU A 423 5.33 22.05 1.03
C GLU A 423 6.40 22.78 1.83
N ASN A 424 6.01 23.47 2.91
CA ASN A 424 6.95 24.16 3.78
C ASN A 424 7.92 23.17 4.46
N ALA A 425 7.47 22.00 4.87
CA ALA A 425 8.32 21.00 5.48
C ALA A 425 9.32 20.43 4.47
N VAL A 426 8.90 20.12 3.24
CA VAL A 426 9.77 19.62 2.17
C VAL A 426 10.77 20.68 1.72
N ASP A 427 10.34 21.94 1.61
CA ASP A 427 11.21 23.08 1.26
C ASP A 427 12.28 23.32 2.35
N ALA A 428 11.91 23.24 3.62
CA ALA A 428 12.84 23.36 4.74
C ALA A 428 13.94 22.28 4.75
N LEU A 429 13.70 21.14 4.10
CA LEU A 429 14.68 20.09 3.89
C LEU A 429 15.59 20.33 2.68
N GLY A 430 15.34 21.39 1.89
CA GLY A 430 16.05 21.64 0.64
C GLY A 430 15.76 20.61 -0.45
N VAL A 431 14.63 19.90 -0.36
CA VAL A 431 14.18 18.88 -1.31
C VAL A 431 13.28 19.55 -2.36
N PRO A 432 13.43 19.22 -3.66
CA PRO A 432 12.56 19.77 -4.69
C PRO A 432 11.10 19.41 -4.45
N LEU A 433 10.21 20.41 -4.57
CA LEU A 433 8.77 20.20 -4.43
C LEU A 433 8.19 19.48 -5.64
N HIS A 434 7.47 18.39 -5.40
CA HIS A 434 6.72 17.67 -6.41
C HIS A 434 5.32 17.35 -5.90
N ARG A 435 4.31 17.68 -6.70
CA ARG A 435 2.90 17.39 -6.41
C ARG A 435 2.40 16.31 -7.34
N MET A 436 1.66 15.36 -6.81
CA MET A 436 1.13 14.25 -7.58
C MET A 436 -0.16 13.70 -6.95
N PRO A 437 -1.07 13.11 -7.73
CA PRO A 437 -2.21 12.39 -7.17
C PRO A 437 -1.78 11.00 -6.67
N SER A 438 -2.57 10.41 -5.76
CA SER A 438 -2.49 8.98 -5.46
C SER A 438 -3.41 8.19 -6.38
N GLY A 439 -2.87 7.22 -7.11
CA GLY A 439 -3.64 6.25 -7.88
C GLY A 439 -4.22 5.12 -7.02
N ALA A 440 -3.64 4.88 -5.83
CA ALA A 440 -4.08 3.89 -4.85
C ALA A 440 -5.07 4.50 -3.84
N GLY A 441 -5.91 3.65 -3.22
CA GLY A 441 -6.71 4.03 -2.07
C GLY A 441 -5.86 4.05 -0.80
N HIS A 442 -6.28 4.77 0.23
CA HIS A 442 -5.63 4.86 1.54
C HIS A 442 -6.67 5.14 2.62
N ASP A 443 -6.35 4.88 3.88
CA ASP A 443 -7.22 5.20 5.01
C ASP A 443 -7.61 6.70 5.04
N ALA A 444 -6.74 7.56 4.52
CA ALA A 444 -7.00 8.99 4.35
C ALA A 444 -8.26 9.28 3.51
N MET A 445 -8.69 8.39 2.59
CA MET A 445 -9.96 8.53 1.86
C MET A 445 -11.17 8.53 2.81
N LYS A 446 -11.13 7.69 3.83
CA LYS A 446 -12.20 7.61 4.83
C LYS A 446 -12.14 8.79 5.79
N LEU A 447 -10.94 9.10 6.27
CA LEU A 447 -10.76 10.23 7.18
C LEU A 447 -11.14 11.58 6.52
N HIS A 448 -11.02 11.68 5.18
CA HIS A 448 -11.45 12.84 4.40
C HIS A 448 -12.93 13.20 4.62
N ASP A 449 -13.78 12.22 4.87
CA ASP A 449 -15.22 12.43 5.07
C ASP A 449 -15.53 13.24 6.33
N ILE A 450 -14.62 13.27 7.31
CA ILE A 450 -14.83 13.93 8.59
C ILE A 450 -13.73 14.94 8.98
N LEU A 451 -12.51 14.83 8.42
CA LEU A 451 -11.36 15.64 8.78
C LEU A 451 -10.67 16.22 7.54
N PRO A 452 -10.09 17.43 7.62
CA PRO A 452 -9.13 17.85 6.61
C PRO A 452 -7.93 16.92 6.64
N GLN A 453 -7.55 16.38 5.47
CA GLN A 453 -6.45 15.42 5.35
C GLN A 453 -5.40 15.87 4.33
N ALA A 454 -4.19 15.37 4.46
CA ALA A 454 -3.14 15.39 3.43
C ALA A 454 -2.15 14.25 3.63
N MET A 455 -1.56 13.81 2.52
CA MET A 455 -0.57 12.74 2.51
C MET A 455 0.77 13.20 1.94
N LEU A 456 1.83 12.55 2.40
CA LEU A 456 3.19 12.69 1.86
C LEU A 456 3.67 11.32 1.40
N PHE A 457 4.08 11.24 0.14
CA PHE A 457 4.69 10.04 -0.41
C PHE A 457 6.20 10.03 -0.22
N VAL A 458 6.72 8.86 0.10
CA VAL A 458 8.15 8.54 0.12
C VAL A 458 8.45 7.64 -1.07
N ARG A 459 9.54 7.93 -1.77
CA ARG A 459 9.97 7.18 -2.94
C ARG A 459 10.19 5.70 -2.63
N GLY A 460 9.50 4.83 -3.37
CA GLY A 460 9.84 3.43 -3.47
C GLY A 460 11.07 3.22 -4.37
N GLU A 461 11.93 2.28 -3.99
CA GLU A 461 13.02 1.79 -4.83
C GLU A 461 12.54 0.64 -5.72
N ASN A 462 13.43 0.06 -6.52
CA ASN A 462 13.11 -1.06 -7.42
C ASN A 462 11.97 -0.71 -8.39
N ALA A 463 12.11 0.46 -9.06
CA ALA A 463 11.12 1.04 -9.97
C ALA A 463 9.75 1.30 -9.31
N GLY A 464 9.73 1.57 -8.01
CA GLY A 464 8.52 1.92 -7.27
C GLY A 464 7.51 0.76 -7.11
N ILE A 465 7.94 -0.48 -7.31
CA ILE A 465 7.05 -1.65 -7.21
C ILE A 465 6.47 -1.78 -5.80
N SER A 466 5.16 -2.02 -5.70
CA SER A 466 4.45 -2.34 -4.47
C SER A 466 3.55 -3.56 -4.65
N HIS A 467 2.89 -4.03 -3.55
CA HIS A 467 2.13 -5.28 -3.54
C HIS A 467 2.95 -6.49 -4.02
N ASN A 468 4.24 -6.45 -3.72
CA ASN A 468 5.22 -7.40 -4.23
C ASN A 468 6.37 -7.54 -3.22
N PRO A 469 6.94 -8.74 -3.02
CA PRO A 469 8.09 -8.92 -2.13
C PRO A 469 9.36 -8.18 -2.57
N LEU A 470 9.40 -7.65 -3.80
CA LEU A 470 10.48 -6.79 -4.29
C LEU A 470 10.33 -5.32 -3.88
N GLU A 471 9.27 -4.96 -3.18
CA GLU A 471 9.10 -3.63 -2.60
C GLU A 471 10.29 -3.25 -1.74
N SER A 472 10.79 -2.03 -1.89
CA SER A 472 11.97 -1.56 -1.18
C SER A 472 11.92 -0.05 -0.99
N LEU A 473 12.54 0.43 0.09
CA LEU A 473 12.72 1.85 0.39
C LEU A 473 14.19 2.20 0.50
N SER A 474 14.55 3.40 0.08
CA SER A 474 15.88 3.95 0.30
C SER A 474 15.99 4.55 1.71
N LEU A 475 16.98 4.09 2.45
CA LEU A 475 17.28 4.64 3.78
C LEU A 475 17.71 6.11 3.75
N ILE A 476 18.39 6.54 2.69
CA ILE A 476 18.83 7.93 2.51
C ILE A 476 17.61 8.86 2.50
N HIS A 477 16.51 8.44 1.86
CA HIS A 477 15.30 9.26 1.73
C HIS A 477 14.43 9.30 2.99
N ILE A 478 14.57 8.31 3.87
CA ILE A 478 13.89 8.29 5.17
C ILE A 478 14.70 9.05 6.24
N SER A 479 16.03 9.07 6.13
CA SER A 479 16.90 9.62 7.18
C SER A 479 17.26 11.10 7.00
N GLU A 480 17.31 11.62 5.79
CA GLU A 480 17.65 13.04 5.55
C GLU A 480 16.60 14.03 6.04
N PRO A 481 15.28 13.79 5.87
CA PRO A 481 14.25 14.65 6.46
C PRO A 481 14.35 14.82 7.98
N THR A 482 14.96 13.87 8.66
CA THR A 482 15.04 13.90 10.13
C THR A 482 16.24 14.66 10.69
N ARG A 483 17.28 14.92 9.89
CA ARG A 483 18.45 15.68 10.35
C ARG A 483 18.22 17.19 10.43
N GLN A 484 17.29 17.74 9.66
CA GLN A 484 17.00 19.19 9.63
C GLN A 484 15.84 19.62 10.51
N ALA A 485 15.03 18.69 11.04
CA ALA A 485 14.03 19.00 12.05
C ALA A 485 14.64 19.33 13.44
N GLU A 486 15.97 19.38 13.54
CA GLU A 486 16.71 19.78 14.75
C GLU A 486 17.11 21.26 14.78
N ILE A 487 16.62 22.10 13.83
CA ILE A 487 16.86 23.56 13.83
C ILE A 487 15.56 24.31 14.16
#